data_0b9cd3fea437350df11dac8d0bcca509
#
_entry.id   0b9cd3fea437350df11dac8d0bcca509
#
_cell.length_a   1.000
_cell.length_b   1.000
_cell.length_c   1.000
_cell.angle_alpha   90.00
_cell.angle_beta   90.00
_cell.angle_gamma   90.00
#
_symmetry.space_group_name_H-M   'P 1'
#
loop_
_entity.id
_entity.type
_entity.pdbx_description
1 polymer ?
#
loop_
_entity_poly.entity_id
_entity_poly.type
_entity_poly.pdbx_seq_one_letter_code
_entity_poly.pdbx_strand_id
1 'polypeptide(L)'
;KMRESVNTLDAVIVTAGTFDAGEKARVSVLKPLDIVTTAGAMGDIVSALQTLPGTNTVGEDGRLFVRGGEADETQTFVDGIRVAQPYGATTANVPTRGRFSPFLFSGMSFSTGGYSAEYGEALSSVLLLNTQDEMVEEKTDISLMTVGLGLANTQKWGKNSISFNTAYINLEPYQKLVPQNADWNKPYQSLSGEAVYRHDFENGLFKLYAAFDASQFDINQESIN
;
A
#
# COMPACT_ATOMS: atom_id res chain seq x y z
N LYS A 1 22.42 -28.33 25.80
CA LYS A 1 21.07 -28.70 25.26
C LYS A 1 20.67 -27.63 24.29
N MET A 2 20.80 -27.92 22.98
CA MET A 2 20.27 -27.06 21.92
C MET A 2 18.74 -27.17 22.01
N ARG A 3 18.06 -26.03 22.01
CA ARG A 3 16.59 -25.97 21.76
C ARG A 3 16.40 -25.89 20.25
N GLU A 4 15.66 -26.83 19.72
CA GLU A 4 15.18 -26.80 18.35
C GLU A 4 14.22 -25.62 18.20
N SER A 5 14.58 -24.62 17.37
CA SER A 5 13.67 -23.53 16.97
C SER A 5 12.89 -24.03 15.76
N VAL A 6 11.65 -24.43 15.97
CA VAL A 6 10.73 -24.72 14.88
C VAL A 6 10.20 -23.39 14.36
N ASN A 7 10.75 -22.89 13.25
CA ASN A 7 10.11 -21.84 12.49
C ASN A 7 8.96 -22.47 11.72
N THR A 8 7.74 -22.30 12.20
CA THR A 8 6.56 -22.56 11.38
C THR A 8 6.57 -21.54 10.25
N LEU A 9 6.76 -22.01 9.02
CA LEU A 9 6.53 -21.18 7.83
C LEU A 9 5.05 -20.86 7.80
N ASP A 10 4.70 -19.57 7.84
CA ASP A 10 3.34 -19.12 7.62
C ASP A 10 2.82 -19.67 6.29
N ALA A 11 1.64 -20.27 6.32
CA ALA A 11 1.02 -20.78 5.12
C ALA A 11 0.87 -19.65 4.09
N VAL A 12 1.50 -19.80 2.94
CA VAL A 12 1.18 -18.96 1.79
C VAL A 12 -0.25 -19.31 1.39
N ILE A 13 -1.20 -18.48 1.75
CA ILE A 13 -2.58 -18.60 1.26
C ILE A 13 -2.55 -18.20 -0.21
N VAL A 14 -2.23 -19.16 -1.07
CA VAL A 14 -2.56 -19.06 -2.48
C VAL A 14 -4.05 -19.31 -2.55
N THR A 15 -4.83 -18.26 -2.76
CA THR A 15 -6.25 -18.40 -3.10
C THR A 15 -6.32 -19.15 -4.43
N ALA A 16 -6.38 -20.49 -4.32
CA ALA A 16 -6.58 -21.38 -5.46
C ALA A 16 -7.98 -21.11 -6.01
N GLY A 17 -8.07 -20.44 -7.13
CA GLY A 17 -9.33 -20.05 -7.78
C GLY A 17 -9.28 -18.66 -8.40
N THR A 18 -8.37 -17.81 -7.95
CA THR A 18 -8.25 -16.41 -8.43
C THR A 18 -7.46 -16.30 -9.74
N PHE A 19 -6.63 -17.32 -10.05
CA PHE A 19 -5.77 -17.33 -11.23
C PHE A 19 -5.71 -18.73 -11.85
N ASP A 20 -5.95 -18.81 -13.15
CA ASP A 20 -5.89 -20.06 -13.91
C ASP A 20 -4.43 -20.57 -14.03
N ALA A 21 -4.26 -21.89 -14.15
CA ALA A 21 -2.95 -22.56 -14.08
C ALA A 21 -1.91 -22.11 -15.13
N GLY A 22 -2.34 -21.47 -16.22
CA GLY A 22 -1.48 -20.90 -17.26
C GLY A 22 -0.84 -19.53 -16.90
N GLU A 23 -1.22 -18.93 -15.78
CA GLU A 23 -0.96 -17.53 -15.47
C GLU A 23 0.01 -17.30 -14.31
N LYS A 24 0.48 -18.38 -13.66
CA LYS A 24 1.45 -18.32 -12.56
C LYS A 24 2.71 -17.51 -12.88
N ALA A 25 3.07 -17.40 -14.16
CA ALA A 25 4.20 -16.59 -14.60
C ALA A 25 3.94 -15.07 -14.64
N ARG A 26 2.67 -14.65 -14.49
CA ARG A 26 2.25 -13.23 -14.56
C ARG A 26 1.79 -12.68 -13.22
N VAL A 27 1.76 -13.51 -12.19
CA VAL A 27 1.35 -13.15 -10.84
C VAL A 27 2.58 -13.07 -9.94
N SER A 28 2.78 -11.93 -9.31
CA SER A 28 3.77 -11.73 -8.26
C SER A 28 3.07 -11.68 -6.91
N VAL A 29 3.49 -12.53 -5.98
CA VAL A 29 3.01 -12.52 -4.60
C VAL A 29 4.09 -11.92 -3.73
N LEU A 30 3.77 -10.84 -3.03
CA LEU A 30 4.68 -10.11 -2.16
C LEU A 30 4.17 -10.15 -0.72
N LYS A 31 5.09 -10.34 0.21
CA LYS A 31 4.83 -10.19 1.64
C LYS A 31 5.18 -8.77 2.10
N PRO A 32 4.67 -8.32 3.25
CA PRO A 32 5.02 -7.01 3.81
C PRO A 32 6.53 -6.78 3.90
N LEU A 33 7.28 -7.81 4.28
CA LEU A 33 8.74 -7.71 4.40
C LEU A 33 9.42 -7.50 3.05
N ASP A 34 8.93 -8.10 1.97
CA ASP A 34 9.46 -7.92 0.62
C ASP A 34 9.34 -6.45 0.19
N ILE A 35 8.20 -5.81 0.51
CA ILE A 35 7.98 -4.39 0.21
C ILE A 35 8.97 -3.49 0.94
N VAL A 36 9.14 -3.67 2.24
CA VAL A 36 10.01 -2.78 3.03
C VAL A 36 11.49 -3.00 2.79
N THR A 37 11.88 -4.19 2.31
CA THR A 37 13.27 -4.51 1.95
C THR A 37 13.59 -4.21 0.49
N THR A 38 12.60 -3.90 -0.34
CA THR A 38 12.84 -3.51 -1.74
C THR A 38 13.57 -2.16 -1.79
N ALA A 39 14.74 -2.16 -2.40
CA ALA A 39 15.57 -0.97 -2.51
C ALA A 39 14.83 0.16 -3.26
N GLY A 40 14.80 1.35 -2.68
CA GLY A 40 14.14 2.53 -3.26
C GLY A 40 12.63 2.60 -3.04
N ALA A 41 11.97 1.53 -2.59
CA ALA A 41 10.51 1.54 -2.37
C ALA A 41 10.10 2.31 -1.10
N MET A 42 10.99 2.45 -0.13
CA MET A 42 10.74 3.14 1.16
C MET A 42 9.47 2.65 1.89
N GLY A 43 9.15 1.36 1.77
CA GLY A 43 7.96 0.75 2.35
C GLY A 43 6.64 1.06 1.62
N ASP A 44 6.69 1.67 0.44
CA ASP A 44 5.53 1.91 -0.39
C ASP A 44 5.26 0.71 -1.33
N ILE A 45 4.03 0.21 -1.32
CA ILE A 45 3.62 -0.96 -2.11
C ILE A 45 3.79 -0.69 -3.61
N VAL A 46 3.34 0.48 -4.07
CA VAL A 46 3.37 0.84 -5.49
C VAL A 46 4.81 0.96 -5.97
N SER A 47 5.66 1.63 -5.19
CA SER A 47 7.09 1.78 -5.51
C SER A 47 7.81 0.42 -5.57
N ALA A 48 7.44 -0.54 -4.70
CA ALA A 48 7.97 -1.89 -4.77
C ALA A 48 7.48 -2.63 -6.03
N LEU A 49 6.21 -2.48 -6.40
CA LEU A 49 5.66 -3.08 -7.62
C LEU A 49 6.30 -2.50 -8.89
N GLN A 50 6.71 -1.23 -8.88
CA GLN A 50 7.41 -0.60 -10.01
C GLN A 50 8.78 -1.23 -10.32
N THR A 51 9.31 -2.05 -9.42
CA THR A 51 10.55 -2.81 -9.66
C THR A 51 10.31 -4.15 -10.40
N LEU A 52 9.05 -4.55 -10.55
CA LEU A 52 8.70 -5.82 -11.18
C LEU A 52 8.71 -5.74 -12.71
N PRO A 53 8.98 -6.86 -13.40
CA PRO A 53 8.90 -6.91 -14.86
C PRO A 53 7.51 -6.55 -15.39
N GLY A 54 7.45 -5.70 -16.40
CA GLY A 54 6.21 -5.26 -17.04
C GLY A 54 5.58 -4.03 -16.41
N THR A 55 6.19 -3.47 -15.38
CA THR A 55 5.83 -2.17 -14.82
C THR A 55 6.73 -1.08 -15.38
N ASN A 56 6.24 0.14 -15.44
CA ASN A 56 6.98 1.30 -15.90
C ASN A 56 6.78 2.48 -14.95
N THR A 57 7.77 3.37 -14.93
CA THR A 57 7.67 4.70 -14.30
C THR A 57 7.52 5.76 -15.39
N VAL A 58 6.69 6.76 -15.19
CA VAL A 58 6.46 7.85 -16.14
C VAL A 58 6.87 9.17 -15.47
N GLY A 59 8.06 9.64 -15.81
CA GLY A 59 8.63 10.86 -15.23
C GLY A 59 8.72 10.78 -13.71
N GLU A 60 8.18 11.77 -13.01
CA GLU A 60 8.10 11.82 -11.53
C GLU A 60 6.77 11.27 -10.98
N ASP A 61 5.90 10.74 -11.84
CA ASP A 61 4.63 10.16 -11.43
C ASP A 61 4.87 8.81 -10.72
N GLY A 62 4.57 8.77 -9.44
CA GLY A 62 4.74 7.56 -8.61
C GLY A 62 3.58 6.56 -8.74
N ARG A 63 2.62 6.77 -9.66
CA ARG A 63 1.54 5.80 -9.92
C ARG A 63 2.06 4.59 -10.69
N LEU A 64 1.30 3.51 -10.67
CA LEU A 64 1.66 2.25 -11.30
C LEU A 64 1.18 2.19 -12.75
N PHE A 65 2.12 2.16 -13.67
CA PHE A 65 1.88 1.98 -15.11
C PHE A 65 2.31 0.57 -15.51
N VAL A 66 1.46 -0.16 -16.21
CA VAL A 66 1.69 -1.57 -16.53
C VAL A 66 1.49 -1.84 -18.00
N ARG A 67 2.51 -2.39 -18.65
CA ARG A 67 2.49 -2.80 -20.08
C ARG A 67 2.03 -1.70 -21.04
N GLY A 68 2.37 -0.46 -20.76
CA GLY A 68 1.99 0.68 -21.57
C GLY A 68 0.56 1.18 -21.34
N GLY A 69 -0.16 0.59 -20.36
CA GLY A 69 -1.46 1.10 -19.92
C GLY A 69 -1.31 2.27 -18.94
N GLU A 70 -2.35 3.06 -18.82
CA GLU A 70 -2.44 4.18 -17.88
C GLU A 70 -2.64 3.67 -16.43
N ALA A 71 -2.32 4.54 -15.47
CA ALA A 71 -2.35 4.15 -14.06
C ALA A 71 -3.76 3.81 -13.53
N ASP A 72 -4.81 4.37 -14.10
CA ASP A 72 -6.21 4.09 -13.79
C ASP A 72 -6.73 2.80 -14.41
N GLU A 73 -6.01 2.21 -15.35
CA GLU A 73 -6.29 0.88 -15.90
C GLU A 73 -5.87 -0.25 -14.95
N THR A 74 -5.06 0.04 -13.93
CA THR A 74 -4.74 -0.86 -12.83
C THR A 74 -5.82 -0.78 -11.77
N GLN A 75 -6.50 -1.88 -11.49
CA GLN A 75 -7.52 -1.92 -10.44
C GLN A 75 -6.95 -2.52 -9.15
N THR A 76 -7.27 -1.86 -8.03
CA THR A 76 -6.86 -2.29 -6.69
C THR A 76 -8.07 -2.78 -5.91
N PHE A 77 -7.94 -3.94 -5.27
CA PHE A 77 -8.97 -4.53 -4.42
C PHE A 77 -8.42 -4.78 -3.02
N VAL A 78 -9.20 -4.43 -2.00
CA VAL A 78 -8.93 -4.77 -0.60
C VAL A 78 -10.01 -5.72 -0.13
N ASP A 79 -9.62 -6.92 0.28
CA ASP A 79 -10.54 -8.02 0.68
C ASP A 79 -11.68 -8.25 -0.34
N GLY A 80 -11.37 -8.16 -1.64
CA GLY A 80 -12.31 -8.34 -2.74
C GLY A 80 -13.15 -7.10 -3.09
N ILE A 81 -13.03 -6.00 -2.35
CA ILE A 81 -13.75 -4.74 -2.63
C ILE A 81 -12.85 -3.80 -3.41
N ARG A 82 -13.33 -3.28 -4.55
CA ARG A 82 -12.58 -2.33 -5.37
C ARG A 82 -12.36 -1.01 -4.65
N VAL A 83 -11.13 -0.53 -4.69
CA VAL A 83 -10.76 0.79 -4.18
C VAL A 83 -10.75 1.80 -5.31
N ALA A 84 -11.58 2.84 -5.19
CA ALA A 84 -11.69 3.88 -6.20
C ALA A 84 -10.45 4.79 -6.30
N GLN A 85 -9.74 5.00 -5.19
CA GLN A 85 -8.59 5.92 -5.09
C GLN A 85 -7.43 5.24 -4.36
N PRO A 86 -6.56 4.48 -5.06
CA PRO A 86 -5.45 3.76 -4.43
C PRO A 86 -4.22 4.64 -4.15
N TYR A 87 -4.20 5.87 -4.64
CA TYR A 87 -3.07 6.79 -4.52
C TYR A 87 -3.39 7.99 -3.64
N GLY A 88 -2.38 8.55 -3.03
CA GLY A 88 -2.44 9.84 -2.36
C GLY A 88 -2.57 11.02 -3.34
N ALA A 89 -2.66 12.23 -2.84
CA ALA A 89 -2.71 13.43 -3.67
C ALA A 89 -1.41 13.63 -4.45
N THR A 90 -1.55 14.05 -5.71
CA THR A 90 -0.43 14.35 -6.61
C THR A 90 -0.22 15.84 -6.70
N THR A 91 1.03 16.28 -6.62
CA THR A 91 1.43 17.66 -6.86
C THR A 91 2.84 17.72 -7.45
N ALA A 92 3.21 18.84 -8.06
CA ALA A 92 4.53 19.03 -8.65
C ALA A 92 5.64 18.82 -7.61
N ASN A 93 6.71 18.12 -7.98
CA ASN A 93 7.88 17.80 -7.16
C ASN A 93 7.59 16.96 -5.89
N VAL A 94 6.40 16.39 -5.78
CA VAL A 94 6.06 15.43 -4.72
C VAL A 94 5.59 14.14 -5.40
N PRO A 95 6.41 13.08 -5.40
CA PRO A 95 6.02 11.81 -6.01
C PRO A 95 4.73 11.28 -5.39
N THR A 96 3.78 10.89 -6.23
CA THR A 96 2.57 10.18 -5.80
C THR A 96 2.97 8.87 -5.14
N ARG A 97 2.34 8.54 -4.02
CA ARG A 97 2.56 7.28 -3.31
C ARG A 97 1.27 6.52 -3.16
N GLY A 98 1.40 5.21 -2.98
CA GLY A 98 0.29 4.38 -2.56
C GLY A 98 -0.22 4.80 -1.17
N ARG A 99 -1.52 4.59 -0.94
CA ARG A 99 -2.16 4.94 0.35
C ARG A 99 -2.04 3.85 1.39
N PHE A 100 -1.62 2.64 0.99
CA PHE A 100 -1.75 1.44 1.80
C PHE A 100 -0.46 1.09 2.51
N SER A 101 -0.57 0.82 3.83
CA SER A 101 0.53 0.31 4.62
C SER A 101 0.69 -1.20 4.41
N PRO A 102 1.87 -1.70 4.01
CA PRO A 102 2.06 -3.12 3.77
C PRO A 102 1.78 -3.99 5.01
N PHE A 103 1.96 -3.46 6.21
CA PHE A 103 1.84 -4.23 7.46
C PHE A 103 0.42 -4.58 7.89
N LEU A 104 -0.61 -3.98 7.27
CA LEU A 104 -2.00 -4.35 7.52
C LEU A 104 -2.47 -5.55 6.69
N PHE A 105 -1.66 -5.98 5.71
CA PHE A 105 -2.00 -7.06 4.80
C PHE A 105 -1.20 -8.32 5.08
N SER A 106 -1.83 -9.49 4.92
CA SER A 106 -1.17 -10.79 5.03
C SER A 106 -0.33 -11.11 3.80
N GLY A 107 -0.72 -10.56 2.64
CA GLY A 107 -0.06 -10.71 1.36
C GLY A 107 -0.69 -9.82 0.32
N MET A 108 0.08 -9.58 -0.72
CA MET A 108 -0.30 -8.77 -1.86
C MET A 108 -0.07 -9.61 -3.11
N SER A 109 -1.09 -9.72 -3.95
CA SER A 109 -1.00 -10.41 -5.23
C SER A 109 -1.14 -9.40 -6.35
N PHE A 110 -0.14 -9.33 -7.21
CA PHE A 110 -0.13 -8.43 -8.35
C PHE A 110 -0.09 -9.21 -9.65
N SER A 111 -1.06 -9.00 -10.52
CA SER A 111 -1.14 -9.63 -11.82
C SER A 111 -1.08 -8.60 -12.94
N THR A 112 -0.16 -8.80 -13.88
CA THR A 112 -0.02 -7.99 -15.09
C THR A 112 -0.82 -8.52 -16.28
N GLY A 113 -1.81 -9.35 -16.05
CA GLY A 113 -2.72 -9.92 -17.04
C GLY A 113 -3.12 -11.34 -16.70
N GLY A 114 -4.23 -11.81 -17.28
CA GLY A 114 -4.74 -13.14 -17.05
C GLY A 114 -5.45 -13.32 -15.71
N TYR A 115 -5.93 -12.26 -15.11
CA TYR A 115 -6.74 -12.30 -13.90
C TYR A 115 -8.19 -12.71 -14.19
N SER A 116 -8.91 -13.18 -13.17
CA SER A 116 -10.29 -13.62 -13.28
C SER A 116 -11.22 -12.50 -13.76
N ALA A 117 -12.27 -12.87 -14.51
CA ALA A 117 -13.32 -11.95 -14.95
C ALA A 117 -14.11 -11.28 -13.80
N GLU A 118 -13.96 -11.75 -12.56
CA GLU A 118 -14.53 -11.11 -11.37
C GLU A 118 -13.92 -9.72 -11.11
N TYR A 119 -12.66 -9.48 -11.56
CA TYR A 119 -12.00 -8.19 -11.46
C TYR A 119 -12.34 -7.31 -12.66
N GLY A 120 -13.59 -6.85 -12.70
CA GLY A 120 -14.08 -5.97 -13.76
C GLY A 120 -13.33 -4.65 -13.83
N GLU A 121 -13.36 -4.01 -15.01
CA GLU A 121 -12.75 -2.71 -15.32
C GLU A 121 -11.21 -2.66 -15.22
N ALA A 122 -10.54 -3.76 -14.91
CA ALA A 122 -9.09 -3.84 -15.02
C ALA A 122 -8.69 -4.04 -16.48
N LEU A 123 -7.93 -3.11 -17.04
CA LEU A 123 -7.50 -3.16 -18.44
C LEU A 123 -6.03 -3.57 -18.59
N SER A 124 -5.19 -3.18 -17.63
CA SER A 124 -3.76 -3.47 -17.66
C SER A 124 -3.31 -4.44 -16.56
N SER A 125 -3.77 -4.26 -15.33
CA SER A 125 -3.33 -5.09 -14.19
C SER A 125 -4.31 -5.07 -13.03
N VAL A 126 -4.10 -6.00 -12.08
CA VAL A 126 -4.88 -6.10 -10.84
C VAL A 126 -3.93 -6.22 -9.64
N LEU A 127 -4.18 -5.42 -8.62
CA LEU A 127 -3.54 -5.50 -7.32
C LEU A 127 -4.56 -5.97 -6.28
N LEU A 128 -4.30 -7.11 -5.65
CA LEU A 128 -5.12 -7.69 -4.60
C LEU A 128 -4.40 -7.54 -3.26
N LEU A 129 -5.04 -6.88 -2.32
CA LEU A 129 -4.57 -6.65 -0.97
C LEU A 129 -5.52 -7.40 -0.01
N ASN A 130 -4.99 -8.41 0.68
CA ASN A 130 -5.76 -9.16 1.66
C ASN A 130 -5.34 -8.72 3.06
N THR A 131 -6.26 -8.16 3.84
CA THR A 131 -5.97 -7.79 5.22
C THR A 131 -5.69 -9.03 6.06
N GLN A 132 -4.86 -8.89 7.09
CA GLN A 132 -4.55 -9.99 7.99
C GLN A 132 -5.82 -10.48 8.69
N ASP A 133 -6.06 -11.79 8.69
CA ASP A 133 -7.22 -12.40 9.32
C ASP A 133 -7.05 -12.52 10.83
N GLU A 134 -5.87 -12.94 11.27
CA GLU A 134 -5.54 -13.09 12.69
C GLU A 134 -4.37 -12.18 13.08
N MET A 135 -4.47 -11.61 14.27
CA MET A 135 -3.35 -10.91 14.92
C MET A 135 -2.71 -11.83 15.95
N VAL A 136 -1.44 -12.11 15.75
CA VAL A 136 -0.65 -13.00 16.62
C VAL A 136 -0.19 -12.24 17.86
N GLU A 137 0.16 -10.96 17.73
CA GLU A 137 0.76 -10.16 18.80
C GLU A 137 0.15 -8.75 18.87
N GLU A 138 0.02 -8.25 20.11
CA GLU A 138 -0.22 -6.85 20.35
C GLU A 138 1.08 -6.07 20.15
N LYS A 139 1.04 -5.03 19.35
CA LYS A 139 2.23 -4.30 18.95
C LYS A 139 1.94 -2.82 18.78
N THR A 140 2.91 -2.00 19.17
CA THR A 140 2.93 -0.57 18.89
C THR A 140 4.23 -0.23 18.19
N ASP A 141 4.14 0.36 17.01
CA ASP A 141 5.26 0.84 16.25
C ASP A 141 5.18 2.37 16.10
N ILE A 142 6.29 3.03 16.37
CA ILE A 142 6.45 4.47 16.15
C ILE A 142 7.58 4.66 15.16
N SER A 143 7.31 5.32 14.05
CA SER A 143 8.30 5.65 13.04
C SER A 143 8.56 7.13 12.99
N LEU A 144 9.84 7.50 13.03
CA LEU A 144 10.29 8.87 12.85
C LEU A 144 10.91 8.99 11.47
N MET A 145 10.43 9.92 10.68
CA MET A 145 10.92 10.23 9.35
C MET A 145 11.45 11.67 9.33
N THR A 146 12.37 11.96 8.44
CA THR A 146 12.90 13.34 8.26
C THR A 146 11.77 14.36 8.02
N VAL A 147 10.68 13.92 7.41
CA VAL A 147 9.55 14.77 6.99
C VAL A 147 8.24 14.38 7.66
N GLY A 148 8.25 13.54 8.71
CA GLY A 148 6.99 13.12 9.30
C GLY A 148 7.11 12.12 10.45
N LEU A 149 5.96 11.67 10.88
CA LEU A 149 5.76 10.73 11.98
C LEU A 149 4.78 9.63 11.54
N GLY A 150 5.03 8.40 11.97
CA GLY A 150 4.07 7.32 11.81
C GLY A 150 3.80 6.64 13.15
N LEU A 151 2.57 6.18 13.32
CA LEU A 151 2.12 5.39 14.46
C LEU A 151 1.29 4.22 13.96
N ALA A 152 1.67 3.02 14.34
CA ALA A 152 0.87 1.83 14.13
C ALA A 152 0.64 1.12 15.47
N ASN A 153 -0.56 0.59 15.66
CA ASN A 153 -0.90 -0.18 16.86
C ASN A 153 -1.85 -1.31 16.53
N THR A 154 -1.65 -2.42 17.19
CA THR A 154 -2.52 -3.58 17.15
C THR A 154 -2.92 -3.97 18.57
N GLN A 155 -4.21 -4.11 18.80
CA GLN A 155 -4.80 -4.53 20.07
C GLN A 155 -5.72 -5.74 19.86
N LYS A 156 -5.72 -6.65 20.82
CA LYS A 156 -6.58 -7.85 20.80
C LYS A 156 -7.31 -7.98 22.14
N TRP A 157 -8.61 -8.26 22.10
CA TRP A 157 -9.42 -8.55 23.30
C TRP A 157 -10.49 -9.59 22.98
N GLY A 158 -10.39 -10.73 23.65
CA GLY A 158 -11.31 -11.85 23.43
C GLY A 158 -11.30 -12.32 21.98
N LYS A 159 -12.43 -12.22 21.29
CA LYS A 159 -12.62 -12.57 19.88
C LYS A 159 -12.48 -11.36 18.94
N ASN A 160 -12.03 -10.22 19.44
CA ASN A 160 -11.92 -8.99 18.67
C ASN A 160 -10.46 -8.58 18.52
N SER A 161 -10.13 -7.93 17.41
CA SER A 161 -8.88 -7.21 17.26
C SER A 161 -9.06 -5.96 16.42
N ILE A 162 -8.24 -4.97 16.69
CA ILE A 162 -8.11 -3.78 15.86
C ILE A 162 -6.64 -3.54 15.56
N SER A 163 -6.35 -3.26 14.30
CA SER A 163 -5.04 -2.77 13.85
C SER A 163 -5.24 -1.45 13.17
N PHE A 164 -4.46 -0.44 13.53
CA PHE A 164 -4.46 0.80 12.80
C PHE A 164 -3.04 1.26 12.48
N ASN A 165 -2.91 2.00 11.42
CA ASN A 165 -1.69 2.68 11.01
C ASN A 165 -2.06 4.11 10.61
N THR A 166 -1.27 5.08 11.06
CA THR A 166 -1.45 6.48 10.69
C THR A 166 -0.10 7.12 10.44
N ALA A 167 -0.04 8.02 9.47
CA ALA A 167 1.17 8.77 9.13
C ALA A 167 0.83 10.26 8.93
N TYR A 168 1.68 11.11 9.47
CA TYR A 168 1.67 12.54 9.22
C TYR A 168 2.94 12.91 8.48
N ILE A 169 2.82 13.60 7.35
CA ILE A 169 3.92 14.13 6.55
C ILE A 169 3.82 15.63 6.49
N ASN A 170 4.97 16.31 6.66
CA ASN A 170 5.10 17.75 6.48
C ASN A 170 6.43 18.06 5.79
N LEU A 171 6.38 18.58 4.58
CA LEU A 171 7.56 18.91 3.80
C LEU A 171 8.15 20.29 4.13
N GLU A 172 7.50 21.12 4.94
CA GLU A 172 7.97 22.48 5.26
C GLU A 172 9.41 22.52 5.84
N PRO A 173 9.78 21.64 6.81
CA PRO A 173 11.16 21.65 7.33
C PRO A 173 12.19 21.29 6.25
N TYR A 174 11.87 20.34 5.38
CA TYR A 174 12.74 19.92 4.30
C TYR A 174 12.91 21.05 3.26
N GLN A 175 11.83 21.69 2.85
CA GLN A 175 11.86 22.76 1.84
C GLN A 175 12.58 24.01 2.33
N LYS A 176 12.62 24.27 3.64
CA LYS A 176 13.44 25.33 4.23
C LYS A 176 14.94 25.05 4.17
N LEU A 177 15.34 23.78 4.16
CA LEU A 177 16.74 23.37 4.13
C LEU A 177 17.27 23.15 2.71
N VAL A 178 16.39 22.66 1.82
CA VAL A 178 16.74 22.31 0.45
C VAL A 178 15.98 23.23 -0.51
N PRO A 179 16.65 24.11 -1.27
CA PRO A 179 16.00 24.97 -2.23
C PRO A 179 15.20 24.16 -3.25
N GLN A 180 13.98 24.59 -3.54
CA GLN A 180 13.07 23.97 -4.49
C GLN A 180 12.92 24.87 -5.71
N ASN A 181 12.71 24.27 -6.89
CA ASN A 181 12.42 25.03 -8.12
C ASN A 181 10.96 25.49 -8.19
N ALA A 182 10.09 24.96 -7.33
CA ALA A 182 8.69 25.31 -7.25
C ALA A 182 8.45 26.34 -6.15
N ASP A 183 7.64 27.35 -6.43
CA ASP A 183 7.25 28.39 -5.48
C ASP A 183 6.02 27.94 -4.68
N TRP A 184 6.25 27.56 -3.43
CA TRP A 184 5.22 27.05 -2.53
C TRP A 184 4.70 28.16 -1.61
N ASN A 185 3.42 28.51 -1.75
CA ASN A 185 2.73 29.33 -0.76
C ASN A 185 2.46 28.52 0.50
N LYS A 186 2.11 27.22 0.34
CA LYS A 186 1.87 26.29 1.42
C LYS A 186 2.52 24.94 1.11
N PRO A 187 3.58 24.56 1.83
CA PRO A 187 4.23 23.26 1.67
C PRO A 187 3.25 22.10 1.83
N TYR A 188 3.54 21.01 1.13
CA TYR A 188 2.72 19.80 1.20
C TYR A 188 2.69 19.24 2.63
N GLN A 189 1.48 19.02 3.12
CA GLN A 189 1.20 18.32 4.38
C GLN A 189 0.12 17.28 4.13
N SER A 190 0.26 16.11 4.74
CA SER A 190 -0.76 15.07 4.69
C SER A 190 -0.90 14.34 6.01
N LEU A 191 -2.11 13.91 6.27
CA LEU A 191 -2.45 12.99 7.35
C LEU A 191 -3.23 11.83 6.71
N SER A 192 -2.70 10.63 6.85
CA SER A 192 -3.33 9.40 6.37
C SER A 192 -3.53 8.41 7.49
N GLY A 193 -4.49 7.53 7.34
CA GLY A 193 -4.71 6.46 8.29
C GLY A 193 -5.55 5.33 7.70
N GLU A 194 -5.28 4.15 8.20
CA GLU A 194 -5.97 2.91 7.88
C GLU A 194 -6.27 2.15 9.16
N ALA A 195 -7.39 1.47 9.20
CA ALA A 195 -7.76 0.60 10.32
C ALA A 195 -8.46 -0.65 9.83
N VAL A 196 -8.18 -1.76 10.48
CA VAL A 196 -8.87 -3.04 10.28
C VAL A 196 -9.40 -3.52 11.62
N TYR A 197 -10.70 -3.61 11.73
CA TYR A 197 -11.36 -4.26 12.86
C TYR A 197 -11.76 -5.67 12.46
N ARG A 198 -11.58 -6.64 13.37
CA ARG A 198 -11.89 -8.06 13.17
C ARG A 198 -12.68 -8.58 14.35
N HIS A 199 -13.65 -9.43 14.04
CA HIS A 199 -14.42 -10.16 15.05
C HIS A 199 -14.58 -11.63 14.61
N ASP A 200 -14.07 -12.52 15.45
CA ASP A 200 -14.14 -13.97 15.21
C ASP A 200 -15.45 -14.53 15.74
N PHE A 201 -16.22 -15.17 14.87
CA PHE A 201 -17.37 -16.00 15.22
C PHE A 201 -16.95 -17.47 15.31
N GLU A 202 -17.84 -18.33 15.77
CA GLU A 202 -17.58 -19.78 15.79
C GLU A 202 -17.35 -20.36 14.39
N ASN A 203 -18.03 -19.83 13.38
CA ASN A 203 -18.01 -20.33 12.01
C ASN A 203 -17.64 -19.24 10.98
N GLY A 204 -16.95 -18.19 11.36
CA GLY A 204 -16.60 -17.14 10.43
C GLY A 204 -15.87 -15.96 11.05
N LEU A 205 -15.43 -15.06 10.17
CA LEU A 205 -14.71 -13.84 10.50
C LEU A 205 -15.43 -12.65 9.90
N PHE A 206 -15.72 -11.65 10.72
CA PHE A 206 -16.12 -10.34 10.25
C PHE A 206 -14.92 -9.41 10.22
N LYS A 207 -14.71 -8.75 9.08
CA LYS A 207 -13.68 -7.71 8.92
C LYS A 207 -14.32 -6.40 8.48
N LEU A 208 -13.84 -5.30 9.05
CA LEU A 208 -14.17 -3.96 8.62
C LEU A 208 -12.87 -3.21 8.37
N TYR A 209 -12.64 -2.84 7.12
CA TYR A 209 -11.53 -1.99 6.72
C TYR A 209 -12.02 -0.55 6.53
N ALA A 210 -11.27 0.39 7.07
CA ALA A 210 -11.48 1.82 6.88
C ALA A 210 -10.15 2.51 6.59
N ALA A 211 -10.17 3.48 5.68
CA ALA A 211 -9.02 4.31 5.35
C ALA A 211 -9.43 5.75 5.12
N PHE A 212 -8.56 6.68 5.51
CA PHE A 212 -8.71 8.10 5.20
C PHE A 212 -7.38 8.68 4.73
N ASP A 213 -7.46 9.71 3.92
CA ASP A 213 -6.34 10.53 3.50
C ASP A 213 -6.79 11.98 3.37
N ALA A 214 -6.03 12.89 3.96
CA ALA A 214 -6.26 14.32 3.90
C ALA A 214 -4.94 15.03 3.64
N SER A 215 -4.87 15.80 2.58
CA SER A 215 -3.69 16.57 2.22
C SER A 215 -4.02 18.03 1.95
N GLN A 216 -3.05 18.89 2.20
CA GLN A 216 -3.15 20.30 1.87
C GLN A 216 -1.81 20.81 1.33
N PHE A 217 -1.88 21.60 0.30
CA PHE A 217 -0.74 22.33 -0.28
C PHE A 217 -1.24 23.50 -1.13
N ASP A 218 -0.35 24.45 -1.36
CA ASP A 218 -0.59 25.57 -2.27
C ASP A 218 0.72 25.91 -2.99
N ILE A 219 0.67 25.92 -4.32
CA ILE A 219 1.82 26.12 -5.19
C ILE A 219 1.51 27.17 -6.24
N ASN A 220 2.40 28.14 -6.42
CA ASN A 220 2.31 29.08 -7.52
C ASN A 220 2.80 28.40 -8.80
N GLN A 221 1.89 28.21 -9.76
CA GLN A 221 2.25 27.83 -11.11
C GLN A 221 2.26 29.11 -11.96
N GLU A 222 3.46 29.58 -12.32
CA GLU A 222 3.54 30.61 -13.38
C GLU A 222 3.05 29.97 -14.68
N SER A 223 1.95 30.52 -15.20
CA SER A 223 1.50 30.15 -16.55
C SER A 223 2.56 30.63 -17.54
N ILE A 224 3.23 29.71 -18.19
CA ILE A 224 4.08 29.99 -19.35
C ILE A 224 3.13 30.38 -20.47
N ASN A 225 2.96 31.70 -20.70
CA ASN A 225 2.31 32.25 -21.86
C ASN A 225 3.30 32.32 -23.04
#